data_fc3027fa6d72931712feb0f8c312f15c
#
_entry.id   fc3027fa6d72931712feb0f8c312f15c
#
_cell.length_a   1.000
_cell.length_b   1.000
_cell.length_c   1.000
_cell.angle_alpha   90.00
_cell.angle_beta   90.00
_cell.angle_gamma   90.00
#
_symmetry.space_group_name_H-M   'P 1'
#
loop_
_entity.id
_entity.type
_entity.pdbx_description
1 polymer ?
#
loop_
_entity_poly.entity_id
_entity_poly.type
_entity_poly.pdbx_seq_one_letter_code
_entity_poly.pdbx_strand_id
1 'polypeptide(L)'
;MNTPTDRPKSSKGLRTLAGLMPFLRPYRTRIILAVVALIVAASTTLTLPYGFRNLIDLGFTTAGSAQAENVNIYFIALFLLACLLALATAARFYMVSWLGERVTSDIRSAVYAHVLRQSPVFFEITQTGEVLSRLTTDTTLIQTVVGTSISMALRNILLLIGGVLMMFITSPKLSAIIIVMLVLVILPVMVFGRRVRKLSRASQDRIADASGLAGEMLNAISIVQAYAQETREAKRFGSAVEAAFRTAIARIRARSLLTAIAILLIFGAIVFVLWLGAHAVIEGSMTAGELGQFILYAVIVAGAIAALSEVIGDAQRAAGASERLLELLAEESPIRSPAHPATA
;
A
#
# COMPACT_ATOMS: atom_id res chain seq x y z
N MET A 1 -14.93 37.39 -13.92
CA MET A 1 -15.03 37.26 -12.46
C MET A 1 -15.90 36.04 -12.18
N ASN A 2 -15.30 34.86 -12.23
CA ASN A 2 -15.98 33.61 -11.92
C ASN A 2 -15.36 33.06 -10.62
N THR A 3 -16.16 32.97 -9.58
CA THR A 3 -15.87 32.38 -8.28
C THR A 3 -15.41 30.94 -8.43
N PRO A 4 -14.38 30.48 -7.70
CA PRO A 4 -13.96 29.10 -7.71
C PRO A 4 -15.05 28.26 -7.06
N THR A 5 -15.69 27.42 -7.85
CA THR A 5 -16.67 26.42 -7.42
C THR A 5 -16.05 25.48 -6.40
N ASP A 6 -16.69 25.42 -5.27
CA ASP A 6 -16.48 24.56 -4.11
C ASP A 6 -16.22 23.12 -4.55
N ARG A 7 -14.99 22.62 -4.37
CA ARG A 7 -14.65 21.21 -4.59
C ARG A 7 -15.34 20.38 -3.52
N PRO A 8 -16.18 19.42 -3.86
CA PRO A 8 -16.85 18.60 -2.85
C PRO A 8 -15.82 17.83 -2.03
N LYS A 9 -15.93 17.95 -0.72
CA LYS A 9 -15.08 17.28 0.27
C LYS A 9 -15.05 15.77 0.06
N SER A 10 -13.87 15.22 -0.04
CA SER A 10 -13.46 13.83 -0.24
C SER A 10 -13.91 12.83 0.84
N SER A 11 -15.22 12.62 1.04
CA SER A 11 -15.73 11.52 1.85
C SER A 11 -16.26 10.32 1.03
N LYS A 12 -16.20 10.40 -0.30
CA LYS A 12 -16.71 9.35 -1.21
C LYS A 12 -15.64 8.35 -1.68
N GLY A 13 -14.35 8.56 -1.36
CA GLY A 13 -13.22 7.91 -2.00
C GLY A 13 -13.27 6.38 -2.11
N LEU A 14 -13.64 5.64 -1.07
CA LEU A 14 -13.70 4.17 -1.15
C LEU A 14 -15.03 3.64 -1.74
N ARG A 15 -16.12 4.41 -1.66
CA ARG A 15 -17.40 4.06 -2.29
C ARG A 15 -17.34 4.11 -3.81
N THR A 16 -16.47 4.92 -4.37
CA THR A 16 -16.30 5.06 -5.83
C THR A 16 -15.71 3.78 -6.45
N LEU A 17 -14.90 3.03 -5.70
CA LEU A 17 -14.42 1.72 -6.15
C LEU A 17 -15.58 0.71 -6.36
N ALA A 18 -16.70 0.88 -5.69
CA ALA A 18 -17.89 0.05 -5.93
C ALA A 18 -18.47 0.23 -7.34
N GLY A 19 -18.22 1.37 -8.00
CA GLY A 19 -18.59 1.60 -9.40
C GLY A 19 -17.85 0.68 -10.39
N LEU A 20 -16.76 0.04 -9.97
CA LEU A 20 -16.03 -0.95 -10.77
C LEU A 20 -16.64 -2.37 -10.70
N MET A 21 -17.61 -2.60 -9.80
CA MET A 21 -18.24 -3.92 -9.61
C MET A 21 -18.84 -4.53 -10.89
N PRO A 22 -19.47 -3.77 -11.81
CA PRO A 22 -19.95 -4.32 -13.07
C PRO A 22 -18.89 -4.99 -13.90
N PHE A 23 -17.63 -4.46 -13.90
CA PHE A 23 -16.49 -5.02 -14.63
C PHE A 23 -15.91 -6.27 -13.96
N LEU A 24 -16.15 -6.49 -12.67
CA LEU A 24 -15.70 -7.66 -11.92
C LEU A 24 -16.69 -8.84 -11.99
N ARG A 25 -17.98 -8.55 -12.14
CA ARG A 25 -19.05 -9.56 -12.13
C ARG A 25 -18.87 -10.72 -13.12
N PRO A 26 -18.38 -10.52 -14.37
CA PRO A 26 -18.19 -11.61 -15.33
C PRO A 26 -17.14 -12.63 -14.87
N TYR A 27 -16.21 -12.26 -13.99
CA TYR A 27 -15.05 -13.07 -13.60
C TYR A 27 -15.17 -13.73 -12.22
N ARG A 28 -16.41 -13.96 -11.72
CA ARG A 28 -16.71 -14.50 -10.38
C ARG A 28 -15.96 -15.80 -10.08
N THR A 29 -15.90 -16.73 -11.04
CA THR A 29 -15.20 -18.01 -10.86
C THR A 29 -13.71 -17.80 -10.57
N ARG A 30 -13.05 -16.92 -11.30
CA ARG A 30 -11.62 -16.62 -11.05
C ARG A 30 -11.39 -15.89 -9.73
N ILE A 31 -12.32 -15.04 -9.33
CA ILE A 31 -12.28 -14.36 -8.02
C ILE A 31 -12.39 -15.41 -6.91
N ILE A 32 -13.32 -16.37 -7.00
CA ILE A 32 -13.48 -17.44 -6.02
C ILE A 32 -12.21 -18.29 -5.93
N LEU A 33 -11.64 -18.71 -7.06
CA LEU A 33 -10.41 -19.49 -7.09
C LEU A 33 -9.22 -18.70 -6.50
N ALA A 34 -9.12 -17.40 -6.78
CA ALA A 34 -8.11 -16.53 -6.18
C ALA A 34 -8.25 -16.42 -4.66
N VAL A 35 -9.49 -16.32 -4.16
CA VAL A 35 -9.80 -16.30 -2.72
C VAL A 35 -9.46 -17.65 -2.06
N VAL A 36 -9.79 -18.76 -2.70
CA VAL A 36 -9.42 -20.10 -2.19
C VAL A 36 -7.89 -20.23 -2.11
N ALA A 37 -7.17 -19.88 -3.18
CA ALA A 37 -5.71 -19.92 -3.19
C ALA A 37 -5.11 -18.97 -2.13
N LEU A 38 -5.73 -17.80 -1.89
CA LEU A 38 -5.34 -16.87 -0.85
C LEU A 38 -5.52 -17.46 0.55
N ILE A 39 -6.67 -18.09 0.83
CA ILE A 39 -6.95 -18.74 2.11
C ILE A 39 -5.93 -19.87 2.35
N VAL A 40 -5.68 -20.71 1.35
CA VAL A 40 -4.67 -21.78 1.45
C VAL A 40 -3.29 -21.18 1.74
N ALA A 41 -2.86 -20.16 1.01
CA ALA A 41 -1.56 -19.52 1.24
C ALA A 41 -1.46 -18.89 2.64
N ALA A 42 -2.51 -18.20 3.11
CA ALA A 42 -2.53 -17.58 4.43
C ALA A 42 -2.51 -18.64 5.55
N SER A 43 -3.32 -19.69 5.44
CA SER A 43 -3.35 -20.79 6.40
C SER A 43 -2.00 -21.52 6.46
N THR A 44 -1.40 -21.82 5.30
CA THR A 44 -0.07 -22.43 5.25
C THR A 44 0.99 -21.53 5.89
N THR A 45 0.93 -20.21 5.65
CA THR A 45 1.84 -19.23 6.29
C THR A 45 1.69 -19.27 7.82
N LEU A 46 0.47 -19.38 8.34
CA LEU A 46 0.21 -19.45 9.78
C LEU A 46 0.57 -20.82 10.38
N THR A 47 0.62 -21.88 9.59
CA THR A 47 1.01 -23.23 10.05
C THR A 47 2.53 -23.38 10.16
N LEU A 48 3.32 -22.63 9.38
CA LEU A 48 4.79 -22.73 9.39
C LEU A 48 5.40 -22.53 10.78
N PRO A 49 5.06 -21.49 11.59
CA PRO A 49 5.61 -21.32 12.92
C PRO A 49 5.31 -22.50 13.86
N TYR A 50 4.13 -23.10 13.74
CA TYR A 50 3.78 -24.29 14.49
C TYR A 50 4.63 -25.52 14.08
N GLY A 51 4.90 -25.68 12.79
CA GLY A 51 5.83 -26.70 12.31
C GLY A 51 7.25 -26.50 12.84
N PHE A 52 7.75 -25.28 12.88
CA PHE A 52 9.04 -24.94 13.51
C PHE A 52 9.08 -25.24 15.01
N ARG A 53 8.01 -24.94 15.75
CA ARG A 53 7.91 -25.32 17.16
C ARG A 53 8.09 -26.83 17.33
N ASN A 54 7.33 -27.63 16.60
CA ASN A 54 7.40 -29.08 16.72
C ASN A 54 8.77 -29.63 16.35
N LEU A 55 9.45 -29.06 15.35
CA LEU A 55 10.81 -29.40 15.02
C LEU A 55 11.77 -29.15 16.17
N ILE A 56 11.64 -28.01 16.87
CA ILE A 56 12.52 -27.66 17.99
C ILE A 56 12.22 -28.52 19.22
N ASP A 57 10.95 -28.63 19.59
CA ASP A 57 10.55 -29.28 20.84
C ASP A 57 10.62 -30.80 20.77
N LEU A 58 10.27 -31.40 19.63
CA LEU A 58 10.20 -32.85 19.46
C LEU A 58 11.37 -33.41 18.67
N GLY A 59 11.91 -32.62 17.72
CA GLY A 59 13.02 -33.05 16.87
C GLY A 59 14.35 -33.10 17.60
N PHE A 60 14.61 -32.20 18.57
CA PHE A 60 15.91 -32.09 19.25
C PHE A 60 15.93 -32.64 20.67
N THR A 61 14.78 -32.98 21.28
CA THR A 61 14.70 -33.41 22.70
C THR A 61 14.74 -34.91 22.88
N THR A 62 14.49 -35.72 21.85
CA THR A 62 14.54 -37.20 21.93
C THR A 62 15.98 -37.72 21.67
N ALA A 63 16.55 -38.45 22.64
CA ALA A 63 17.90 -39.02 22.49
C ALA A 63 17.86 -40.39 21.80
N GLY A 64 18.74 -40.64 20.82
CA GLY A 64 18.93 -41.95 20.18
C GLY A 64 18.63 -42.04 18.68
N SER A 65 18.65 -43.24 18.11
CA SER A 65 18.45 -43.46 16.66
C SER A 65 17.06 -43.05 16.13
N ALA A 66 16.03 -43.10 16.95
CA ALA A 66 14.69 -42.61 16.66
C ALA A 66 14.64 -41.08 16.46
N GLN A 67 15.63 -40.32 16.98
CA GLN A 67 15.76 -38.86 16.86
C GLN A 67 16.02 -38.45 15.41
N ALA A 68 16.92 -39.15 14.71
CA ALA A 68 17.28 -38.83 13.32
C ALA A 68 16.10 -39.04 12.36
N GLU A 69 15.30 -40.06 12.61
CA GLU A 69 14.12 -40.39 11.79
C GLU A 69 13.00 -39.34 12.02
N ASN A 70 12.73 -38.97 13.25
CA ASN A 70 11.76 -37.93 13.59
C ASN A 70 12.14 -36.56 13.00
N VAL A 71 13.41 -36.16 13.12
CA VAL A 71 13.90 -34.87 12.54
C VAL A 71 13.66 -34.83 11.03
N ASN A 72 13.97 -35.93 10.30
CA ASN A 72 13.77 -35.99 8.87
C ASN A 72 12.28 -35.84 8.48
N ILE A 73 11.35 -36.45 9.24
CA ILE A 73 9.91 -36.31 9.00
C ILE A 73 9.47 -34.85 9.13
N TYR A 74 9.91 -34.14 10.17
CA TYR A 74 9.57 -32.72 10.36
C TYR A 74 10.14 -31.82 9.25
N PHE A 75 11.38 -32.08 8.79
CA PHE A 75 11.97 -31.34 7.67
C PHE A 75 11.21 -31.60 6.37
N ILE A 76 10.83 -32.85 6.08
CA ILE A 76 10.02 -33.20 4.91
C ILE A 76 8.65 -32.52 5.00
N ALA A 77 7.98 -32.55 6.15
CA ALA A 77 6.69 -31.87 6.36
C ALA A 77 6.78 -30.34 6.15
N LEU A 78 7.81 -29.69 6.69
CA LEU A 78 8.06 -28.27 6.47
C LEU A 78 8.37 -27.95 5.01
N PHE A 79 9.12 -28.81 4.32
CA PHE A 79 9.40 -28.66 2.90
C PHE A 79 8.11 -28.79 2.05
N LEU A 80 7.25 -29.76 2.36
CA LEU A 80 5.95 -29.91 1.69
C LEU A 80 5.03 -28.71 1.95
N LEU A 81 5.03 -28.19 3.18
CA LEU A 81 4.32 -26.93 3.49
C LEU A 81 4.88 -25.76 2.68
N ALA A 82 6.20 -25.64 2.52
CA ALA A 82 6.81 -24.61 1.70
C ALA A 82 6.44 -24.75 0.21
N CYS A 83 6.41 -25.98 -0.31
CA CYS A 83 5.94 -26.25 -1.67
C CYS A 83 4.46 -25.87 -1.85
N LEU A 84 3.61 -26.24 -0.90
CA LEU A 84 2.19 -25.84 -0.91
C LEU A 84 2.02 -24.33 -0.87
N LEU A 85 2.79 -23.64 -0.01
CA LEU A 85 2.80 -22.18 0.07
C LEU A 85 3.22 -21.55 -1.26
N ALA A 86 4.27 -22.06 -1.89
CA ALA A 86 4.77 -21.57 -3.16
C ALA A 86 3.71 -21.71 -4.26
N LEU A 87 3.11 -22.91 -4.39
CA LEU A 87 2.06 -23.21 -5.38
C LEU A 87 0.81 -22.35 -5.16
N ALA A 88 0.33 -22.26 -3.90
CA ALA A 88 -0.84 -21.44 -3.58
C ALA A 88 -0.59 -19.95 -3.82
N THR A 89 0.61 -19.46 -3.49
CA THR A 89 1.00 -18.06 -3.73
C THR A 89 1.12 -17.77 -5.22
N ALA A 90 1.73 -18.66 -6.00
CA ALA A 90 1.86 -18.53 -7.44
C ALA A 90 0.48 -18.55 -8.13
N ALA A 91 -0.38 -19.49 -7.77
CA ALA A 91 -1.74 -19.59 -8.30
C ALA A 91 -2.55 -18.32 -7.99
N ARG A 92 -2.52 -17.86 -6.73
CA ARG A 92 -3.16 -16.62 -6.33
C ARG A 92 -2.64 -15.43 -7.13
N PHE A 93 -1.32 -15.27 -7.22
CA PHE A 93 -0.71 -14.14 -7.92
C PHE A 93 -1.11 -14.13 -9.40
N TYR A 94 -1.05 -15.28 -10.07
CA TYR A 94 -1.47 -15.41 -11.47
C TYR A 94 -2.94 -15.00 -11.68
N MET A 95 -3.85 -15.54 -10.84
CA MET A 95 -5.28 -15.26 -11.00
C MET A 95 -5.63 -13.81 -10.74
N VAL A 96 -5.03 -13.20 -9.70
CA VAL A 96 -5.29 -11.81 -9.32
C VAL A 96 -4.68 -10.84 -10.34
N SER A 97 -3.45 -11.09 -10.80
CA SER A 97 -2.81 -10.28 -11.84
C SER A 97 -3.56 -10.36 -13.17
N TRP A 98 -3.97 -11.57 -13.56
CA TRP A 98 -4.81 -11.74 -14.75
C TRP A 98 -6.13 -10.96 -14.64
N LEU A 99 -6.77 -10.98 -13.46
CA LEU A 99 -8.00 -10.23 -13.21
C LEU A 99 -7.76 -8.73 -13.35
N GLY A 100 -6.67 -8.22 -12.79
CA GLY A 100 -6.28 -6.81 -12.91
C GLY A 100 -6.10 -6.37 -14.35
N GLU A 101 -5.35 -7.15 -15.15
CA GLU A 101 -5.15 -6.89 -16.59
C GLU A 101 -6.46 -6.93 -17.37
N ARG A 102 -7.29 -7.94 -17.13
CA ARG A 102 -8.54 -8.09 -17.87
C ARG A 102 -9.56 -7.00 -17.56
N VAL A 103 -9.77 -6.70 -16.29
CA VAL A 103 -10.68 -5.62 -15.86
C VAL A 103 -10.21 -4.27 -16.42
N THR A 104 -8.90 -4.02 -16.40
CA THR A 104 -8.33 -2.80 -16.97
C THR A 104 -8.53 -2.72 -18.47
N SER A 105 -8.35 -3.81 -19.20
CA SER A 105 -8.63 -3.89 -20.65
C SER A 105 -10.10 -3.61 -20.94
N ASP A 106 -11.02 -4.18 -20.15
CA ASP A 106 -12.47 -3.95 -20.32
C ASP A 106 -12.85 -2.50 -20.05
N ILE A 107 -12.27 -1.88 -18.98
CA ILE A 107 -12.47 -0.46 -18.66
C ILE A 107 -11.94 0.43 -19.79
N ARG A 108 -10.71 0.19 -20.28
CA ARG A 108 -10.14 0.95 -21.40
C ARG A 108 -11.01 0.90 -22.63
N SER A 109 -11.49 -0.30 -22.99
CA SER A 109 -12.38 -0.50 -24.13
C SER A 109 -13.71 0.22 -23.95
N ALA A 110 -14.31 0.15 -22.78
CA ALA A 110 -15.57 0.82 -22.47
C ALA A 110 -15.44 2.35 -22.50
N VAL A 111 -14.38 2.90 -21.87
CA VAL A 111 -14.11 4.35 -21.86
C VAL A 111 -13.84 4.85 -23.28
N TYR A 112 -13.00 4.16 -24.04
CA TYR A 112 -12.68 4.55 -25.42
C TYR A 112 -13.92 4.53 -26.33
N ALA A 113 -14.72 3.46 -26.27
CA ALA A 113 -15.97 3.36 -27.03
C ALA A 113 -16.98 4.44 -26.63
N HIS A 114 -17.01 4.85 -25.35
CA HIS A 114 -17.87 5.92 -24.87
C HIS A 114 -17.40 7.29 -25.38
N VAL A 115 -16.09 7.58 -25.30
CA VAL A 115 -15.51 8.84 -25.77
C VAL A 115 -15.73 9.04 -27.29
N LEU A 116 -15.60 7.97 -28.09
CA LEU A 116 -15.87 8.04 -29.54
C LEU A 116 -17.31 8.44 -29.92
N ARG A 117 -18.26 8.31 -28.96
CA ARG A 117 -19.67 8.69 -29.15
C ARG A 117 -19.98 10.09 -28.65
N GLN A 118 -19.00 10.79 -28.09
CA GLN A 118 -19.22 12.16 -27.61
C GLN A 118 -19.32 13.15 -28.78
N SER A 119 -20.01 14.25 -28.53
CA SER A 119 -20.18 15.32 -29.54
C SER A 119 -18.85 16.06 -29.78
N PRO A 120 -18.68 16.72 -30.97
CA PRO A 120 -17.51 17.57 -31.21
C PRO A 120 -17.24 18.63 -30.14
N VAL A 121 -18.30 19.18 -29.53
CA VAL A 121 -18.21 20.16 -28.43
C VAL A 121 -17.42 19.62 -27.23
N PHE A 122 -17.54 18.32 -26.94
CA PHE A 122 -16.75 17.68 -25.88
C PHE A 122 -15.24 17.84 -26.15
N PHE A 123 -14.80 17.66 -27.38
CA PHE A 123 -13.39 17.75 -27.76
C PHE A 123 -12.86 19.18 -27.88
N GLU A 124 -13.76 20.18 -27.99
CA GLU A 124 -13.39 21.60 -27.94
C GLU A 124 -13.10 22.04 -26.49
N ILE A 125 -13.79 21.45 -25.51
CA ILE A 125 -13.66 21.81 -24.08
C ILE A 125 -12.62 20.91 -23.39
N THR A 126 -12.58 19.60 -23.73
CA THR A 126 -11.73 18.60 -23.09
C THR A 126 -10.50 18.35 -23.94
N GLN A 127 -9.32 18.57 -23.36
CA GLN A 127 -8.06 18.31 -24.07
C GLN A 127 -7.86 16.80 -24.32
N THR A 128 -7.46 16.42 -25.53
CA THR A 128 -7.16 15.02 -25.90
C THR A 128 -6.12 14.39 -24.97
N GLY A 129 -5.14 15.18 -24.50
CA GLY A 129 -4.14 14.73 -23.52
C GLY A 129 -4.74 14.32 -22.19
N GLU A 130 -5.81 14.95 -21.73
CA GLU A 130 -6.53 14.58 -20.52
C GLU A 130 -7.22 13.22 -20.69
N VAL A 131 -7.92 13.00 -21.80
CA VAL A 131 -8.56 11.71 -22.12
C VAL A 131 -7.51 10.58 -22.18
N LEU A 132 -6.38 10.82 -22.84
CA LEU A 132 -5.27 9.85 -22.91
C LEU A 132 -4.68 9.56 -21.53
N SER A 133 -4.51 10.56 -20.69
CA SER A 133 -4.05 10.38 -19.31
C SER A 133 -5.02 9.51 -18.49
N ARG A 134 -6.33 9.70 -18.65
CA ARG A 134 -7.35 8.87 -18.00
C ARG A 134 -7.31 7.43 -18.51
N LEU A 135 -7.13 7.21 -19.81
CA LEU A 135 -7.02 5.88 -20.43
C LEU A 135 -5.73 5.13 -20.06
N THR A 136 -4.66 5.82 -19.72
CA THR A 136 -3.37 5.22 -19.39
C THR A 136 -3.10 5.23 -17.90
N THR A 137 -2.91 6.39 -17.31
CA THR A 137 -2.48 6.55 -15.92
C THR A 137 -3.58 6.11 -14.94
N ASP A 138 -4.82 6.59 -15.11
CA ASP A 138 -5.91 6.27 -14.17
C ASP A 138 -6.30 4.80 -14.23
N THR A 139 -6.33 4.20 -15.42
CA THR A 139 -6.59 2.75 -15.56
C THR A 139 -5.49 1.90 -14.94
N THR A 140 -4.21 2.33 -15.00
CA THR A 140 -3.10 1.63 -14.35
C THR A 140 -3.21 1.66 -12.81
N LEU A 141 -3.71 2.76 -12.23
CA LEU A 141 -3.99 2.81 -10.79
C LEU A 141 -5.09 1.82 -10.39
N ILE A 142 -6.14 1.68 -11.21
CA ILE A 142 -7.19 0.66 -10.99
C ILE A 142 -6.62 -0.75 -11.14
N GLN A 143 -5.78 -0.99 -12.16
CA GLN A 143 -5.09 -2.26 -12.36
C GLN A 143 -4.31 -2.69 -11.11
N THR A 144 -3.55 -1.77 -10.51
CA THR A 144 -2.78 -2.02 -9.29
C THR A 144 -3.69 -2.45 -8.15
N VAL A 145 -4.81 -1.75 -7.95
CA VAL A 145 -5.73 -2.08 -6.84
C VAL A 145 -6.44 -3.40 -7.07
N VAL A 146 -6.99 -3.64 -8.25
CA VAL A 146 -7.71 -4.89 -8.57
C VAL A 146 -6.73 -6.07 -8.68
N GLY A 147 -5.56 -5.86 -9.32
CA GLY A 147 -4.57 -6.88 -9.62
C GLY A 147 -3.64 -7.25 -8.47
N THR A 148 -3.50 -6.40 -7.44
CA THR A 148 -2.58 -6.68 -6.33
C THR A 148 -3.11 -6.22 -4.97
N SER A 149 -3.51 -4.95 -4.81
CA SER A 149 -3.72 -4.35 -3.50
C SER A 149 -4.89 -4.97 -2.73
N ILE A 150 -6.02 -5.31 -3.39
CA ILE A 150 -7.18 -5.97 -2.75
C ILE A 150 -6.78 -7.35 -2.22
N SER A 151 -6.08 -8.15 -3.03
CA SER A 151 -5.62 -9.47 -2.62
C SER A 151 -4.59 -9.39 -1.48
N MET A 152 -3.70 -8.39 -1.53
CA MET A 152 -2.71 -8.14 -0.50
C MET A 152 -3.37 -7.70 0.82
N ALA A 153 -4.39 -6.83 0.74
CA ALA A 153 -5.19 -6.43 1.90
C ALA A 153 -5.84 -7.64 2.57
N LEU A 154 -6.58 -8.44 1.79
CA LEU A 154 -7.31 -9.59 2.32
C LEU A 154 -6.37 -10.62 2.95
N ARG A 155 -5.24 -10.92 2.29
CA ARG A 155 -4.21 -11.81 2.85
C ARG A 155 -3.67 -11.27 4.18
N ASN A 156 -3.30 -9.99 4.23
CA ASN A 156 -2.69 -9.42 5.42
C ASN A 156 -3.70 -9.24 6.57
N ILE A 157 -4.98 -9.04 6.29
CA ILE A 157 -6.05 -9.09 7.29
C ILE A 157 -6.15 -10.50 7.90
N LEU A 158 -6.13 -11.55 7.07
CA LEU A 158 -6.15 -12.93 7.56
C LEU A 158 -4.90 -13.27 8.38
N LEU A 159 -3.72 -12.83 7.92
CA LEU A 159 -2.46 -13.04 8.66
C LEU A 159 -2.43 -12.24 9.97
N LEU A 160 -2.98 -11.03 10.00
CA LEU A 160 -3.08 -10.23 11.20
C LEU A 160 -4.00 -10.88 12.23
N ILE A 161 -5.22 -11.23 11.83
CA ILE A 161 -6.20 -11.86 12.73
C ILE A 161 -5.70 -13.23 13.19
N GLY A 162 -5.26 -14.08 12.25
CA GLY A 162 -4.76 -15.41 12.54
C GLY A 162 -3.46 -15.39 13.36
N GLY A 163 -2.54 -14.50 13.03
CA GLY A 163 -1.27 -14.33 13.76
C GLY A 163 -1.49 -13.87 15.20
N VAL A 164 -2.34 -12.86 15.41
CA VAL A 164 -2.70 -12.39 16.76
C VAL A 164 -3.38 -13.51 17.56
N LEU A 165 -4.33 -14.23 16.96
CA LEU A 165 -5.01 -15.36 17.60
C LEU A 165 -4.00 -16.44 18.03
N MET A 166 -3.09 -16.83 17.13
CA MET A 166 -2.07 -17.84 17.40
C MET A 166 -1.06 -17.38 18.49
N MET A 167 -0.72 -16.08 18.51
CA MET A 167 0.09 -15.52 19.60
C MET A 167 -0.60 -15.66 20.96
N PHE A 168 -1.90 -15.35 21.05
CA PHE A 168 -2.67 -15.50 22.29
C PHE A 168 -2.80 -16.97 22.72
N ILE A 169 -2.96 -17.90 21.77
CA ILE A 169 -2.99 -19.34 22.06
C ILE A 169 -1.63 -19.82 22.57
N THR A 170 -0.52 -19.30 22.03
CA THR A 170 0.84 -19.71 22.43
C THR A 170 1.20 -19.14 23.80
N SER A 171 1.01 -17.86 24.06
CA SER A 171 1.29 -17.21 25.33
C SER A 171 0.46 -15.94 25.52
N PRO A 172 -0.65 -15.98 26.29
CA PRO A 172 -1.47 -14.80 26.55
C PRO A 172 -0.69 -13.66 27.23
N LYS A 173 0.24 -14.02 28.15
CA LYS A 173 1.06 -13.06 28.89
C LYS A 173 1.98 -12.26 27.96
N LEU A 174 2.76 -12.95 27.12
CA LEU A 174 3.65 -12.29 26.16
C LEU A 174 2.86 -11.51 25.10
N SER A 175 1.70 -12.01 24.66
CA SER A 175 0.83 -11.33 23.70
C SER A 175 0.31 -10.00 24.24
N ALA A 176 -0.14 -9.95 25.48
CA ALA A 176 -0.57 -8.72 26.13
C ALA A 176 0.60 -7.71 26.22
N ILE A 177 1.80 -8.17 26.55
CA ILE A 177 3.00 -7.31 26.62
C ILE A 177 3.34 -6.75 25.25
N ILE A 178 3.27 -7.55 24.17
CA ILE A 178 3.52 -7.06 22.81
C ILE A 178 2.50 -5.98 22.39
N ILE A 179 1.22 -6.14 22.73
CA ILE A 179 0.20 -5.12 22.43
C ILE A 179 0.53 -3.80 23.16
N VAL A 180 0.92 -3.86 24.41
CA VAL A 180 1.35 -2.67 25.17
C VAL A 180 2.59 -2.03 24.52
N MET A 181 3.59 -2.85 24.15
CA MET A 181 4.79 -2.39 23.46
C MET A 181 4.47 -1.77 22.08
N LEU A 182 3.54 -2.35 21.35
CA LEU A 182 3.10 -1.80 20.05
C LEU A 182 2.53 -0.38 20.22
N VAL A 183 1.69 -0.16 21.22
CA VAL A 183 1.16 1.18 21.54
C VAL A 183 2.30 2.12 21.92
N LEU A 184 3.25 1.67 22.73
CA LEU A 184 4.41 2.45 23.16
C LEU A 184 5.31 2.86 21.97
N VAL A 185 5.41 2.01 20.94
CA VAL A 185 6.17 2.30 19.70
C VAL A 185 5.37 3.23 18.78
N ILE A 186 4.08 2.99 18.59
CA ILE A 186 3.24 3.74 17.66
C ILE A 186 3.08 5.19 18.11
N LEU A 187 2.87 5.46 19.38
CA LEU A 187 2.61 6.82 19.89
C LEU A 187 3.73 7.82 19.54
N PRO A 188 5.01 7.57 19.88
CA PRO A 188 6.10 8.46 19.49
C PRO A 188 6.24 8.61 17.98
N VAL A 189 6.13 7.50 17.23
CA VAL A 189 6.23 7.51 15.75
C VAL A 189 5.13 8.39 15.15
N MET A 190 3.91 8.33 15.66
CA MET A 190 2.81 9.20 15.19
C MET A 190 3.05 10.67 15.52
N VAL A 191 3.51 10.98 16.72
CA VAL A 191 3.77 12.37 17.16
C VAL A 191 4.89 12.99 16.32
N PHE A 192 6.03 12.33 16.23
CA PHE A 192 7.16 12.81 15.41
C PHE A 192 6.83 12.79 13.90
N GLY A 193 6.06 11.83 13.43
CA GLY A 193 5.60 11.74 12.04
C GLY A 193 4.72 12.93 11.62
N ARG A 194 3.91 13.49 12.54
CA ARG A 194 3.16 14.74 12.28
C ARG A 194 4.08 15.93 12.05
N ARG A 195 5.17 16.03 12.82
CA ARG A 195 6.18 17.08 12.66
C ARG A 195 6.91 16.95 11.33
N VAL A 196 7.33 15.75 10.95
CA VAL A 196 7.95 15.47 9.64
C VAL A 196 7.02 15.85 8.49
N ARG A 197 5.73 15.50 8.57
CA ARG A 197 4.72 15.89 7.56
C ARG A 197 4.59 17.41 7.43
N LYS A 198 4.56 18.14 8.54
CA LYS A 198 4.50 19.62 8.52
C LYS A 198 5.72 20.22 7.82
N LEU A 199 6.91 19.73 8.17
CA LEU A 199 8.16 20.17 7.53
C LEU A 199 8.25 19.78 6.06
N SER A 200 7.68 18.60 5.68
CA SER A 200 7.62 18.19 4.28
C SER A 200 6.75 19.11 3.43
N ARG A 201 5.59 19.53 3.94
CA ARG A 201 4.74 20.53 3.26
C ARG A 201 5.47 21.87 3.12
N ALA A 202 6.04 22.38 4.21
CA ALA A 202 6.80 23.63 4.17
C ALA A 202 8.00 23.56 3.19
N SER A 203 8.65 22.42 3.06
CA SER A 203 9.71 22.22 2.07
C SER A 203 9.19 22.24 0.63
N GLN A 204 8.01 21.66 0.37
CA GLN A 204 7.36 21.69 -0.94
C GLN A 204 6.93 23.13 -1.30
N ASP A 205 6.36 23.87 -0.34
CA ASP A 205 5.95 25.25 -0.54
C ASP A 205 7.15 26.14 -0.92
N ARG A 206 8.31 25.98 -0.24
CA ARG A 206 9.54 26.70 -0.58
C ARG A 206 10.11 26.38 -1.96
N ILE A 207 10.00 25.12 -2.40
CA ILE A 207 10.40 24.72 -3.75
C ILE A 207 9.45 25.36 -4.78
N ALA A 208 8.14 25.36 -4.50
CA ALA A 208 7.14 25.99 -5.36
C ALA A 208 7.36 27.51 -5.48
N ASP A 209 7.66 28.20 -4.37
CA ASP A 209 8.00 29.62 -4.34
C ASP A 209 9.23 29.92 -5.23
N ALA A 210 10.30 29.13 -5.10
CA ALA A 210 11.50 29.29 -5.92
C ALA A 210 11.22 29.03 -7.41
N SER A 211 10.43 27.99 -7.72
CA SER A 211 10.05 27.65 -9.10
C SER A 211 9.15 28.74 -9.71
N GLY A 212 8.20 29.28 -8.94
CA GLY A 212 7.34 30.38 -9.35
C GLY A 212 8.16 31.63 -9.69
N LEU A 213 9.12 32.00 -8.83
CA LEU A 213 10.03 33.11 -9.07
C LEU A 213 10.85 32.93 -10.35
N ALA A 214 11.40 31.72 -10.58
CA ALA A 214 12.12 31.41 -11.80
C ALA A 214 11.22 31.54 -13.05
N GLY A 215 10.00 30.99 -12.99
CA GLY A 215 9.03 31.09 -14.07
C GLY A 215 8.66 32.55 -14.40
N GLU A 216 8.39 33.38 -13.37
CA GLU A 216 8.09 34.79 -13.54
C GLU A 216 9.24 35.54 -14.26
N MET A 217 10.48 35.35 -13.80
CA MET A 217 11.64 36.04 -14.37
C MET A 217 11.99 35.53 -15.78
N LEU A 218 11.88 34.24 -16.06
CA LEU A 218 12.10 33.69 -17.38
C LEU A 218 11.04 34.13 -18.39
N ASN A 219 9.80 34.27 -17.99
CA ASN A 219 8.73 34.82 -18.84
C ASN A 219 8.94 36.32 -19.12
N ALA A 220 9.56 37.06 -18.21
CA ALA A 220 9.89 38.46 -18.37
C ALA A 220 11.36 38.73 -18.74
N ILE A 221 12.06 37.76 -19.31
CA ILE A 221 13.51 37.80 -19.52
C ILE A 221 13.96 39.01 -20.34
N SER A 222 13.24 39.40 -21.37
CA SER A 222 13.52 40.59 -22.16
C SER A 222 13.48 41.88 -21.34
N ILE A 223 12.62 41.99 -20.35
CA ILE A 223 12.54 43.13 -19.44
C ILE A 223 13.72 43.12 -18.49
N VAL A 224 14.06 41.98 -17.90
CA VAL A 224 15.22 41.82 -17.01
C VAL A 224 16.50 42.23 -17.71
N GLN A 225 16.69 41.82 -18.95
CA GLN A 225 17.88 42.15 -19.76
C GLN A 225 17.86 43.62 -20.20
N ALA A 226 16.71 44.17 -20.60
CA ALA A 226 16.60 45.59 -21.01
C ALA A 226 16.97 46.56 -19.87
N TYR A 227 16.74 46.18 -18.60
CA TYR A 227 17.09 46.95 -17.43
C TYR A 227 18.40 46.48 -16.74
N ALA A 228 19.16 45.56 -17.34
CA ALA A 228 20.41 45.00 -16.82
C ALA A 228 20.30 44.54 -15.34
N GLN A 229 19.19 43.81 -15.01
CA GLN A 229 18.89 43.37 -13.64
C GLN A 229 19.25 41.88 -13.39
N GLU A 230 19.97 41.23 -14.28
CA GLU A 230 20.29 39.76 -14.20
C GLU A 230 20.96 39.41 -12.87
N THR A 231 21.94 40.22 -12.45
CA THR A 231 22.68 39.95 -11.19
C THR A 231 21.77 40.09 -9.96
N ARG A 232 20.82 40.99 -9.98
CA ARG A 232 19.86 41.18 -8.88
C ARG A 232 18.89 40.03 -8.80
N GLU A 233 18.31 39.62 -9.94
CA GLU A 233 17.37 38.52 -9.99
C GLU A 233 18.06 37.16 -9.71
N ALA A 234 19.28 36.98 -10.14
CA ALA A 234 20.08 35.78 -9.78
C ALA A 234 20.30 35.71 -8.24
N LYS A 235 20.61 36.84 -7.58
CA LYS A 235 20.74 36.86 -6.11
C LYS A 235 19.39 36.58 -5.41
N ARG A 236 18.29 37.12 -5.92
CA ARG A 236 16.94 36.89 -5.39
C ARG A 236 16.55 35.44 -5.47
N PHE A 237 16.76 34.82 -6.64
CA PHE A 237 16.55 33.38 -6.83
C PHE A 237 17.45 32.53 -5.94
N GLY A 238 18.76 32.87 -5.87
CA GLY A 238 19.71 32.18 -4.99
C GLY A 238 19.27 32.21 -3.51
N SER A 239 18.72 33.35 -3.05
CA SER A 239 18.17 33.46 -1.68
C SER A 239 16.95 32.55 -1.46
N ALA A 240 16.06 32.45 -2.46
CA ALA A 240 14.90 31.56 -2.40
C ALA A 240 15.30 30.08 -2.38
N VAL A 241 16.27 29.68 -3.20
CA VAL A 241 16.84 28.33 -3.21
C VAL A 241 17.52 28.00 -1.87
N GLU A 242 18.29 28.93 -1.29
CA GLU A 242 18.92 28.75 0.01
C GLU A 242 17.90 28.58 1.14
N ALA A 243 16.77 29.34 1.10
CA ALA A 243 15.67 29.18 2.03
C ALA A 243 15.00 27.78 1.89
N ALA A 244 14.81 27.32 0.66
CA ALA A 244 14.31 25.96 0.37
C ALA A 244 15.28 24.89 0.91
N PHE A 245 16.58 25.05 0.70
CA PHE A 245 17.61 24.16 1.23
C PHE A 245 17.60 24.08 2.76
N ARG A 246 17.53 25.20 3.47
CA ARG A 246 17.48 25.21 4.94
C ARG A 246 16.22 24.49 5.47
N THR A 247 15.09 24.68 4.81
CA THR A 247 13.84 23.98 5.17
C THR A 247 13.95 22.48 4.89
N ALA A 248 14.57 22.09 3.77
CA ALA A 248 14.85 20.69 3.44
C ALA A 248 15.76 20.03 4.47
N ILE A 249 16.82 20.68 4.93
CA ILE A 249 17.72 20.17 5.98
C ILE A 249 16.99 20.00 7.30
N ALA A 250 16.11 20.93 7.70
CA ALA A 250 15.29 20.76 8.90
C ALA A 250 14.35 19.55 8.80
N ARG A 251 13.74 19.31 7.62
CA ARG A 251 12.94 18.11 7.32
C ARG A 251 13.78 16.85 7.42
N ILE A 252 14.97 16.82 6.81
CA ILE A 252 15.86 15.67 6.80
C ILE A 252 16.28 15.31 8.24
N ARG A 253 16.69 16.31 9.05
CA ARG A 253 17.04 16.08 10.46
C ARG A 253 15.89 15.49 11.26
N ALA A 254 14.66 16.03 11.10
CA ALA A 254 13.48 15.51 11.77
C ALA A 254 13.15 14.07 11.32
N ARG A 255 13.33 13.76 10.03
CA ARG A 255 13.11 12.41 9.48
C ARG A 255 14.17 11.43 9.98
N SER A 256 15.44 11.82 10.01
CA SER A 256 16.53 10.97 10.52
C SER A 256 16.34 10.62 11.99
N LEU A 257 15.94 11.62 12.82
CA LEU A 257 15.63 11.38 14.22
C LEU A 257 14.43 10.45 14.39
N LEU A 258 13.36 10.65 13.62
CA LEU A 258 12.21 9.75 13.62
C LEU A 258 12.61 8.32 13.27
N THR A 259 13.46 8.15 12.23
CA THR A 259 13.94 6.82 11.80
C THR A 259 14.78 6.17 12.90
N ALA A 260 15.69 6.92 13.53
CA ALA A 260 16.52 6.39 14.63
C ALA A 260 15.66 5.97 15.83
N ILE A 261 14.69 6.79 16.24
CA ILE A 261 13.75 6.46 17.33
C ILE A 261 12.91 5.24 16.97
N ALA A 262 12.39 5.16 15.74
CA ALA A 262 11.60 4.02 15.30
C ALA A 262 12.41 2.71 15.33
N ILE A 263 13.64 2.72 14.83
CA ILE A 263 14.53 1.56 14.86
C ILE A 263 14.82 1.15 16.33
N LEU A 264 15.20 2.11 17.18
CA LEU A 264 15.50 1.83 18.59
C LEU A 264 14.30 1.21 19.31
N LEU A 265 13.10 1.77 19.12
CA LEU A 265 11.90 1.27 19.78
C LEU A 265 11.48 -0.11 19.25
N ILE A 266 11.57 -0.35 17.94
CA ILE A 266 11.21 -1.64 17.34
C ILE A 266 12.18 -2.73 17.82
N PHE A 267 13.49 -2.52 17.66
CA PHE A 267 14.49 -3.50 18.08
C PHE A 267 14.54 -3.64 19.60
N GLY A 268 14.36 -2.53 20.34
CA GLY A 268 14.25 -2.56 21.81
C GLY A 268 13.06 -3.40 22.27
N ALA A 269 11.91 -3.28 21.63
CA ALA A 269 10.73 -4.11 21.92
C ALA A 269 10.99 -5.60 21.62
N ILE A 270 11.65 -5.91 20.49
CA ILE A 270 12.00 -7.29 20.12
C ILE A 270 12.94 -7.89 21.17
N VAL A 271 14.02 -7.19 21.53
CA VAL A 271 14.99 -7.66 22.54
C VAL A 271 14.33 -7.82 23.90
N PHE A 272 13.44 -6.91 24.30
CA PHE A 272 12.73 -6.99 25.57
C PHE A 272 11.79 -8.22 25.64
N VAL A 273 11.05 -8.49 24.55
CA VAL A 273 10.16 -9.67 24.46
C VAL A 273 10.99 -10.96 24.46
N LEU A 274 12.12 -10.98 23.75
CA LEU A 274 13.07 -12.11 23.77
C LEU A 274 13.62 -12.36 25.17
N TRP A 275 13.99 -11.31 25.89
CA TRP A 275 14.48 -11.41 27.26
C TRP A 275 13.44 -12.01 28.21
N LEU A 276 12.18 -11.53 28.12
CA LEU A 276 11.08 -12.08 28.93
C LEU A 276 10.78 -13.55 28.55
N GLY A 277 10.77 -13.86 27.25
CA GLY A 277 10.54 -15.21 26.77
C GLY A 277 11.65 -16.18 27.20
N ALA A 278 12.91 -15.75 27.17
CA ALA A 278 14.04 -16.54 27.63
C ALA A 278 13.93 -16.87 29.14
N HIS A 279 13.50 -15.91 29.95
CA HIS A 279 13.24 -16.18 31.41
C HIS A 279 12.10 -17.18 31.55
N ALA A 280 11.01 -17.05 30.79
CA ALA A 280 9.90 -18.01 30.83
C ALA A 280 10.34 -19.44 30.45
N VAL A 281 11.29 -19.57 29.51
CA VAL A 281 11.87 -20.86 29.13
C VAL A 281 12.75 -21.43 30.27
N ILE A 282 13.59 -20.59 30.90
CA ILE A 282 14.45 -21.00 32.03
C ILE A 282 13.60 -21.42 33.23
N GLU A 283 12.50 -20.73 33.49
CA GLU A 283 11.54 -21.07 34.57
C GLU A 283 10.67 -22.30 34.22
N GLY A 284 10.76 -22.85 33.01
CA GLY A 284 9.99 -24.02 32.58
C GLY A 284 8.51 -23.73 32.30
N SER A 285 8.11 -22.46 32.25
CA SER A 285 6.71 -22.05 31.94
C SER A 285 6.42 -21.99 30.47
N MET A 286 7.45 -22.12 29.57
CA MET A 286 7.36 -22.11 28.12
C MET A 286 8.48 -22.99 27.54
N THR A 287 8.25 -23.61 26.37
CA THR A 287 9.31 -24.33 25.64
C THR A 287 10.11 -23.38 24.73
N ALA A 288 11.31 -23.80 24.33
CA ALA A 288 12.11 -23.05 23.36
C ALA A 288 11.42 -22.97 21.98
N GLY A 289 10.71 -24.04 21.58
CA GLY A 289 9.92 -24.05 20.35
C GLY A 289 8.71 -23.10 20.42
N GLU A 290 8.05 -23.01 21.57
CA GLU A 290 6.96 -22.04 21.78
C GLU A 290 7.45 -20.60 21.67
N LEU A 291 8.62 -20.29 22.23
CA LEU A 291 9.22 -18.96 22.08
C LEU A 291 9.55 -18.66 20.62
N GLY A 292 10.15 -19.61 19.90
CA GLY A 292 10.43 -19.49 18.47
C GLY A 292 9.16 -19.27 17.65
N GLN A 293 8.12 -20.07 17.90
CA GLN A 293 6.79 -19.92 17.27
C GLN A 293 6.20 -18.53 17.52
N PHE A 294 6.25 -18.06 18.76
CA PHE A 294 5.73 -16.76 19.15
C PHE A 294 6.42 -15.61 18.42
N ILE A 295 7.76 -15.66 18.30
CA ILE A 295 8.53 -14.66 17.56
C ILE A 295 8.16 -14.65 16.08
N LEU A 296 8.01 -15.82 15.45
CA LEU A 296 7.62 -15.92 14.04
C LEU A 296 6.23 -15.33 13.80
N TYR A 297 5.26 -15.57 14.70
CA TYR A 297 3.96 -14.91 14.61
C TYR A 297 4.05 -13.40 14.81
N ALA A 298 4.86 -12.92 15.74
CA ALA A 298 5.06 -11.48 15.93
C ALA A 298 5.61 -10.81 14.67
N VAL A 299 6.56 -11.44 13.97
CA VAL A 299 7.11 -10.96 12.68
C VAL A 299 6.03 -10.96 11.60
N ILE A 300 5.20 -12.01 11.50
CA ILE A 300 4.09 -12.09 10.54
C ILE A 300 3.09 -10.95 10.80
N VAL A 301 2.69 -10.73 12.05
CA VAL A 301 1.76 -9.67 12.45
C VAL A 301 2.32 -8.28 12.13
N ALA A 302 3.59 -8.03 12.46
CA ALA A 302 4.25 -6.76 12.15
C ALA A 302 4.32 -6.50 10.63
N GLY A 303 4.67 -7.53 9.84
CA GLY A 303 4.67 -7.46 8.37
C GLY A 303 3.27 -7.20 7.79
N ALA A 304 2.24 -7.83 8.35
CA ALA A 304 0.86 -7.63 7.92
C ALA A 304 0.37 -6.19 8.16
N ILE A 305 0.71 -5.59 9.31
CA ILE A 305 0.37 -4.19 9.63
C ILE A 305 1.06 -3.23 8.64
N ALA A 306 2.35 -3.46 8.35
CA ALA A 306 3.11 -2.64 7.40
C ALA A 306 2.50 -2.69 6.00
N ALA A 307 2.19 -3.89 5.50
CA ALA A 307 1.58 -4.10 4.19
C ALA A 307 0.17 -3.48 4.09
N LEU A 308 -0.66 -3.56 5.14
CA LEU A 308 -1.97 -2.91 5.16
C LEU A 308 -1.87 -1.39 5.08
N SER A 309 -0.84 -0.79 5.67
CA SER A 309 -0.60 0.66 5.59
C SER A 309 -0.29 1.11 4.16
N GLU A 310 0.45 0.31 3.39
CA GLU A 310 0.74 0.56 1.97
C GLU A 310 -0.52 0.47 1.11
N VAL A 311 -1.32 -0.57 1.32
CA VAL A 311 -2.58 -0.80 0.59
C VAL A 311 -3.57 0.35 0.75
N ILE A 312 -3.65 0.97 1.94
CA ILE A 312 -4.52 2.13 2.16
C ILE A 312 -4.12 3.29 1.24
N GLY A 313 -2.82 3.53 1.04
CA GLY A 313 -2.32 4.54 0.13
C GLY A 313 -2.70 4.26 -1.33
N ASP A 314 -2.57 3.01 -1.77
CA ASP A 314 -2.95 2.58 -3.13
C ASP A 314 -4.46 2.73 -3.35
N ALA A 315 -5.28 2.30 -2.38
CA ALA A 315 -6.72 2.39 -2.46
C ALA A 315 -7.20 3.86 -2.58
N GLN A 316 -6.56 4.79 -1.86
CA GLN A 316 -6.88 6.22 -1.97
C GLN A 316 -6.54 6.80 -3.36
N ARG A 317 -5.39 6.41 -3.94
CA ARG A 317 -5.01 6.84 -5.30
C ARG A 317 -5.97 6.30 -6.35
N ALA A 318 -6.31 5.02 -6.27
CA ALA A 318 -7.23 4.40 -7.22
C ALA A 318 -8.67 4.89 -7.07
N ALA A 319 -9.10 5.26 -5.86
CA ALA A 319 -10.42 5.85 -5.65
C ALA A 319 -10.56 7.18 -6.42
N GLY A 320 -9.55 8.05 -6.38
CA GLY A 320 -9.54 9.27 -7.18
C GLY A 320 -9.51 9.02 -8.69
N ALA A 321 -8.74 8.01 -9.14
CA ALA A 321 -8.71 7.59 -10.54
C ALA A 321 -10.07 7.02 -11.01
N SER A 322 -10.70 6.17 -10.17
CA SER A 322 -12.04 5.64 -10.44
C SER A 322 -13.10 6.72 -10.57
N GLU A 323 -13.04 7.76 -9.71
CA GLU A 323 -13.98 8.88 -9.77
C GLU A 323 -13.90 9.57 -11.14
N ARG A 324 -12.70 9.94 -11.58
CA ARG A 324 -12.50 10.58 -12.89
C ARG A 324 -12.92 9.73 -14.09
N LEU A 325 -12.71 8.41 -14.01
CA LEU A 325 -13.14 7.49 -15.08
C LEU A 325 -14.65 7.28 -15.09
N LEU A 326 -15.30 7.20 -13.93
CA LEU A 326 -16.75 7.08 -13.82
C LEU A 326 -17.44 8.38 -14.21
N GLU A 327 -16.89 9.55 -13.90
CA GLU A 327 -17.36 10.84 -14.40
C GLU A 327 -17.33 10.86 -15.94
N LEU A 328 -16.23 10.44 -16.54
CA LEU A 328 -16.10 10.38 -18.00
C LEU A 328 -17.10 9.41 -18.63
N LEU A 329 -17.35 8.26 -18.00
CA LEU A 329 -18.36 7.30 -18.47
C LEU A 329 -19.81 7.76 -18.26
N ALA A 330 -20.05 8.68 -17.32
CA ALA A 330 -21.34 9.27 -17.04
C ALA A 330 -21.65 10.51 -17.91
N GLU A 331 -20.66 11.03 -18.64
CA GLU A 331 -20.83 12.19 -19.53
C GLU A 331 -21.79 11.84 -20.67
N GLU A 332 -22.90 12.56 -20.77
CA GLU A 332 -23.88 12.34 -21.82
C GLU A 332 -23.66 13.30 -23.01
N SER A 333 -23.62 12.76 -24.22
CA SER A 333 -23.59 13.60 -25.42
C SER A 333 -24.90 14.39 -25.55
N PRO A 334 -24.83 15.71 -25.73
CA PRO A 334 -26.04 16.52 -26.00
C PRO A 334 -26.70 16.17 -27.33
N ILE A 335 -25.97 15.50 -28.25
CA ILE A 335 -26.49 15.04 -29.52
C ILE A 335 -26.89 13.58 -29.39
N ARG A 336 -28.19 13.30 -29.46
CA ARG A 336 -28.72 11.93 -29.39
C ARG A 336 -29.31 11.53 -30.75
N SER A 337 -29.06 10.29 -31.16
CA SER A 337 -29.72 9.71 -32.29
C SER A 337 -31.23 9.60 -32.04
N PRO A 338 -32.11 9.88 -33.03
CA PRO A 338 -33.54 9.70 -32.85
C PRO A 338 -33.90 8.23 -32.63
N ALA A 339 -34.96 7.99 -31.86
CA ALA A 339 -35.44 6.62 -31.52
C ALA A 339 -35.77 5.79 -32.80
N HIS A 340 -36.11 6.46 -33.88
CA HIS A 340 -36.38 5.85 -35.18
C HIS A 340 -35.59 6.62 -36.25
N PRO A 341 -34.30 6.22 -36.53
CA PRO A 341 -33.52 6.85 -37.58
C PRO A 341 -34.16 6.57 -38.94
N ALA A 342 -34.25 7.59 -39.80
CA ALA A 342 -34.64 7.38 -41.20
C ALA A 342 -33.60 6.49 -41.87
N THR A 343 -34.04 5.40 -42.46
CA THR A 343 -33.20 4.59 -43.36
C THR A 343 -32.97 5.38 -44.66
N ALA A 344 -31.73 5.66 -44.97
CA ALA A 344 -31.34 6.24 -46.25
C ALA A 344 -31.54 5.25 -47.40
#